data_5a89bcd4ad3c9f934485f558c40c4b19
#
_entry.id   5a89bcd4ad3c9f934485f558c40c4b19
#
_cell.length_a   1.000
_cell.length_b   1.000
_cell.length_c   1.000
_cell.angle_alpha   90.00
_cell.angle_beta   90.00
_cell.angle_gamma   90.00
#
_symmetry.space_group_name_H-M   'P 1'
#
loop_
_entity.id
_entity.type
_entity.pdbx_description
1 polymer ?
#
loop_
_entity_poly.entity_id
_entity_poly.type
_entity_poly.pdbx_seq_one_letter_code
_entity_poly.pdbx_strand_id
1 'polypeptide(L)'
;MNYTYLNIFYTVAKLQNISKAAEALGVSQPAVSRIISNIEKEYHTKLFFRSKTGVSLTRDGYNLFEMVKGPLIELEKISANIDTNKTLEKITIHIGATSTALYCYLFKHLENDIKKLFPNVNFRIHSDSSTRLLNMVNDGSIDFAFITTPYEHQEELDIYNIAKLNDILIAPTKYKGIISEQISVKELEKYPFILLSKEMQFREYIDAYLNKYNTRINPVYETDSSALLTSFVELGYGLTFVPDEMANKAISENKCYKIKIKEPLPNRYIAFAIKKDKVHNSIIDEIKKEILENI
;
A
#
# COMPACT_ATOMS: atom_id res chain seq x y z
N MET A 1 -0.60 31.45 -12.49
CA MET A 1 -1.30 30.55 -11.51
C MET A 1 -0.57 30.62 -10.17
N ASN A 2 -1.25 30.80 -9.03
CA ASN A 2 -0.65 30.90 -7.69
C ASN A 2 -1.07 29.71 -6.81
N TYR A 3 -0.43 29.57 -5.64
CA TYR A 3 -0.73 28.49 -4.68
C TYR A 3 -2.22 28.37 -4.34
N THR A 4 -2.89 29.50 -4.05
CA THR A 4 -4.31 29.50 -3.68
C THR A 4 -5.19 28.90 -4.78
N TYR A 5 -4.87 29.20 -6.05
CA TYR A 5 -5.64 28.69 -7.19
C TYR A 5 -5.42 27.18 -7.37
N LEU A 6 -4.18 26.72 -7.21
CA LEU A 6 -3.84 25.29 -7.27
C LEU A 6 -4.50 24.50 -6.14
N ASN A 7 -4.48 25.04 -4.93
CA ASN A 7 -5.11 24.40 -3.77
C ASN A 7 -6.64 24.31 -3.92
N ILE A 8 -7.28 25.37 -4.42
CA ILE A 8 -8.71 25.34 -4.72
C ILE A 8 -9.03 24.30 -5.78
N PHE A 9 -8.27 24.27 -6.89
CA PHE A 9 -8.44 23.26 -7.94
C PHE A 9 -8.28 21.84 -7.38
N TYR A 10 -7.21 21.57 -6.63
CA TYR A 10 -6.91 20.27 -6.03
C TYR A 10 -8.03 19.81 -5.08
N THR A 11 -8.53 20.73 -4.22
CA THR A 11 -9.60 20.41 -3.27
C THR A 11 -10.92 20.10 -3.98
N VAL A 12 -11.27 20.83 -5.04
CA VAL A 12 -12.46 20.55 -5.86
C VAL A 12 -12.32 19.21 -6.57
N ALA A 13 -11.14 18.90 -7.11
CA ALA A 13 -10.87 17.62 -7.77
C ALA A 13 -10.97 16.43 -6.80
N LYS A 14 -10.42 16.57 -5.60
CA LYS A 14 -10.45 15.55 -4.55
C LYS A 14 -11.85 15.26 -4.03
N LEU A 15 -12.66 16.32 -3.80
CA LEU A 15 -14.01 16.20 -3.23
C LEU A 15 -15.10 16.03 -4.30
N GLN A 16 -14.78 16.21 -5.57
CA GLN A 16 -15.69 16.13 -6.72
C GLN A 16 -16.99 16.97 -6.55
N ASN A 17 -16.91 17.98 -5.68
CA ASN A 17 -18.04 18.84 -5.33
C ASN A 17 -17.58 20.24 -4.95
N ILE A 18 -18.05 21.26 -5.70
CA ILE A 18 -17.65 22.67 -5.49
C ILE A 18 -18.12 23.20 -4.14
N SER A 19 -19.34 22.84 -3.69
CA SER A 19 -19.89 23.33 -2.43
C SER A 19 -19.13 22.74 -1.23
N LYS A 20 -18.84 21.44 -1.24
CA LYS A 20 -18.01 20.78 -0.20
C LYS A 20 -16.60 21.34 -0.18
N ALA A 21 -16.01 21.62 -1.35
CA ALA A 21 -14.69 22.23 -1.44
C ALA A 21 -14.67 23.66 -0.88
N ALA A 22 -15.72 24.44 -1.14
CA ALA A 22 -15.87 25.79 -0.61
C ALA A 22 -15.95 25.77 0.93
N GLU A 23 -16.76 24.87 1.49
CA GLU A 23 -16.87 24.65 2.93
C GLU A 23 -15.52 24.25 3.56
N ALA A 24 -14.83 23.27 2.97
CA ALA A 24 -13.53 22.80 3.45
C ALA A 24 -12.45 23.89 3.42
N LEU A 25 -12.53 24.83 2.47
CA LEU A 25 -11.58 25.94 2.30
C LEU A 25 -11.99 27.22 3.04
N GLY A 26 -13.15 27.25 3.69
CA GLY A 26 -13.67 28.44 4.38
C GLY A 26 -13.99 29.61 3.44
N VAL A 27 -14.35 29.35 2.18
CA VAL A 27 -14.65 30.36 1.16
C VAL A 27 -16.05 30.16 0.57
N SER A 28 -16.59 31.17 -0.13
CA SER A 28 -17.90 31.04 -0.77
C SER A 28 -17.83 30.19 -2.04
N GLN A 29 -18.88 29.40 -2.31
CA GLN A 29 -18.99 28.59 -3.53
C GLN A 29 -18.84 29.41 -4.83
N PRO A 30 -19.41 30.64 -4.95
CA PRO A 30 -19.16 31.47 -6.12
C PRO A 30 -17.69 31.86 -6.30
N ALA A 31 -16.92 32.06 -5.22
CA ALA A 31 -15.51 32.36 -5.28
C ALA A 31 -14.72 31.15 -5.85
N VAL A 32 -14.98 29.94 -5.35
CA VAL A 32 -14.39 28.71 -5.89
C VAL A 32 -14.71 28.55 -7.38
N SER A 33 -15.98 28.69 -7.76
CA SER A 33 -16.43 28.54 -9.15
C SER A 33 -15.77 29.56 -10.08
N ARG A 34 -15.58 30.81 -9.61
CA ARG A 34 -14.90 31.89 -10.35
C ARG A 34 -13.43 31.58 -10.54
N ILE A 35 -12.75 31.08 -9.51
CA ILE A 35 -11.32 30.73 -9.59
C ILE A 35 -11.11 29.59 -10.58
N ILE A 36 -11.89 28.52 -10.52
CA ILE A 36 -11.83 27.41 -11.51
C ILE A 36 -12.03 27.97 -12.94
N SER A 37 -13.04 28.81 -13.14
CA SER A 37 -13.30 29.41 -14.45
C SER A 37 -12.15 30.31 -14.93
N ASN A 38 -11.46 30.98 -14.03
CA ASN A 38 -10.28 31.80 -14.37
C ASN A 38 -9.11 30.93 -14.79
N ILE A 39 -8.83 29.83 -14.10
CA ILE A 39 -7.80 28.84 -14.48
C ILE A 39 -8.12 28.27 -15.88
N GLU A 40 -9.35 27.82 -16.09
CA GLU A 40 -9.78 27.27 -17.39
C GLU A 40 -9.63 28.29 -18.53
N LYS A 41 -9.90 29.58 -18.30
CA LYS A 41 -9.71 30.66 -19.26
C LYS A 41 -8.24 30.96 -19.53
N GLU A 42 -7.42 31.07 -18.48
CA GLU A 42 -5.98 31.38 -18.57
C GLU A 42 -5.24 30.34 -19.42
N TYR A 43 -5.62 29.05 -19.26
CA TYR A 43 -4.98 27.94 -19.97
C TYR A 43 -5.75 27.43 -21.19
N HIS A 44 -6.85 28.12 -21.58
CA HIS A 44 -7.69 27.76 -22.71
C HIS A 44 -8.13 26.28 -22.74
N THR A 45 -8.34 25.69 -21.55
CA THR A 45 -8.74 24.27 -21.43
C THR A 45 -9.83 24.09 -20.38
N LYS A 46 -10.64 23.06 -20.51
CA LYS A 46 -11.60 22.64 -19.50
C LYS A 46 -10.96 21.65 -18.57
N LEU A 47 -11.05 21.91 -17.25
CA LEU A 47 -10.50 21.04 -16.21
C LEU A 47 -11.57 20.14 -15.58
N PHE A 48 -12.83 20.57 -15.63
CA PHE A 48 -13.94 19.82 -15.06
C PHE A 48 -15.12 19.68 -16.04
N PHE A 49 -15.72 18.50 -16.04
CA PHE A 49 -17.11 18.29 -16.48
C PHE A 49 -18.03 18.62 -15.32
N ARG A 50 -19.10 19.38 -15.59
CA ARG A 50 -20.10 19.77 -14.59
C ARG A 50 -21.38 18.96 -14.80
N SER A 51 -21.93 18.40 -13.73
CA SER A 51 -23.20 17.67 -13.73
C SER A 51 -24.12 18.17 -12.60
N LYS A 52 -25.35 17.70 -12.57
CA LYS A 52 -26.30 18.01 -11.48
C LYS A 52 -25.84 17.41 -10.13
N THR A 53 -25.01 16.39 -10.14
CA THR A 53 -24.54 15.66 -8.95
C THR A 53 -23.17 16.09 -8.47
N GLY A 54 -22.46 16.94 -9.23
CA GLY A 54 -21.10 17.39 -8.87
C GLY A 54 -20.23 17.68 -10.09
N VAL A 55 -18.92 17.54 -9.90
CA VAL A 55 -17.92 17.75 -10.94
C VAL A 55 -16.99 16.55 -11.05
N SER A 56 -16.51 16.25 -12.28
CA SER A 56 -15.49 15.24 -12.54
C SER A 56 -14.37 15.83 -13.41
N LEU A 57 -13.17 15.31 -13.29
CA LEU A 57 -12.02 15.78 -14.04
C LEU A 57 -12.15 15.47 -15.54
N THR A 58 -11.72 16.40 -16.39
CA THR A 58 -11.37 16.11 -17.79
C THR A 58 -10.01 15.42 -17.84
N ARG A 59 -9.56 15.01 -19.04
CA ARG A 59 -8.19 14.50 -19.23
C ARG A 59 -7.14 15.51 -18.80
N ASP A 60 -7.30 16.79 -19.20
CA ASP A 60 -6.38 17.85 -18.82
C ASP A 60 -6.46 18.18 -17.33
N GLY A 61 -7.67 18.12 -16.77
CA GLY A 61 -7.88 18.24 -15.32
C GLY A 61 -7.18 17.12 -14.55
N TYR A 62 -7.23 15.88 -15.04
CA TYR A 62 -6.53 14.76 -14.41
C TYR A 62 -5.00 14.93 -14.46
N ASN A 63 -4.47 15.33 -15.61
CA ASN A 63 -3.04 15.59 -15.76
C ASN A 63 -2.57 16.68 -14.79
N LEU A 64 -3.31 17.80 -14.71
CA LEU A 64 -3.00 18.86 -13.74
C LEU A 64 -3.11 18.38 -12.30
N PHE A 65 -4.11 17.56 -11.97
CA PHE A 65 -4.28 17.01 -10.63
C PHE A 65 -3.07 16.19 -10.19
N GLU A 66 -2.59 15.28 -11.03
CA GLU A 66 -1.39 14.49 -10.73
C GLU A 66 -0.12 15.35 -10.61
N MET A 67 0.02 16.39 -11.43
CA MET A 67 1.17 17.31 -11.37
C MET A 67 1.20 18.14 -10.09
N VAL A 68 0.06 18.58 -9.56
CA VAL A 68 0.01 19.50 -8.40
C VAL A 68 -0.11 18.78 -7.06
N LYS A 69 -0.51 17.52 -7.06
CA LYS A 69 -0.75 16.74 -5.85
C LYS A 69 0.49 16.67 -4.94
N GLY A 70 1.62 16.23 -5.46
CA GLY A 70 2.87 16.15 -4.70
C GLY A 70 3.33 17.50 -4.14
N PRO A 71 3.53 18.54 -4.96
CA PRO A 71 3.90 19.87 -4.50
C PRO A 71 2.97 20.48 -3.45
N LEU A 72 1.65 20.30 -3.56
CA LEU A 72 0.71 20.83 -2.57
C LEU A 72 0.83 20.13 -1.22
N ILE A 73 0.99 18.80 -1.22
CA ILE A 73 1.22 18.02 -0.01
C ILE A 73 2.52 18.47 0.68
N GLU A 74 3.58 18.72 -0.08
CA GLU A 74 4.83 19.26 0.47
C GLU A 74 4.66 20.64 1.11
N LEU A 75 3.93 21.53 0.48
CA LEU A 75 3.63 22.85 1.03
C LEU A 75 2.76 22.77 2.29
N GLU A 76 1.80 21.85 2.36
CA GLU A 76 1.03 21.58 3.57
C GLU A 76 1.93 21.09 4.71
N LYS A 77 2.88 20.19 4.42
CA LYS A 77 3.89 19.72 5.38
C LYS A 77 4.78 20.87 5.90
N ILE A 78 5.22 21.77 5.00
CA ILE A 78 6.00 22.96 5.38
C ILE A 78 5.19 23.89 6.27
N SER A 79 3.93 24.18 5.92
CA SER A 79 3.06 25.03 6.72
C SER A 79 2.81 24.46 8.12
N ALA A 80 2.58 23.15 8.23
CA ALA A 80 2.41 22.47 9.50
C ALA A 80 3.69 22.53 10.36
N ASN A 81 4.89 22.53 9.73
CA ASN A 81 6.17 22.62 10.44
C ASN A 81 6.57 24.05 10.85
N ILE A 82 6.05 25.09 10.18
CA ILE A 82 6.36 26.49 10.49
C ILE A 82 5.50 27.02 11.66
N ASP A 83 4.31 26.48 11.90
CA ASP A 83 3.42 26.85 13.00
C ASP A 83 3.91 26.39 14.41
N THR A 84 5.18 25.97 14.51
CA THR A 84 5.83 25.44 15.74
C THR A 84 5.96 26.43 16.90
N ASN A 85 5.36 27.63 16.83
CA ASN A 85 5.27 28.54 17.96
C ASN A 85 3.96 28.43 18.77
N LYS A 86 3.07 27.50 18.40
CA LYS A 86 1.85 27.21 19.18
C LYS A 86 1.73 25.71 19.42
N THR A 87 2.09 25.30 20.65
CA THR A 87 1.86 23.98 21.25
C THR A 87 2.42 22.81 20.41
N LEU A 88 3.24 22.00 21.02
CA LEU A 88 3.80 20.69 20.58
C LEU A 88 2.81 19.88 19.69
N GLU A 89 2.54 20.32 18.49
CA GLU A 89 1.86 19.48 17.51
C GLU A 89 2.81 18.33 17.17
N LYS A 90 2.36 17.13 17.48
CA LYS A 90 3.12 15.91 17.25
C LYS A 90 3.38 15.79 15.74
N ILE A 91 4.64 15.71 15.36
CA ILE A 91 5.04 15.41 13.98
C ILE A 91 4.34 14.11 13.54
N THR A 92 3.72 14.13 12.39
CA THR A 92 3.08 12.92 11.82
C THR A 92 3.93 12.39 10.66
N ILE A 93 4.35 11.14 10.76
CA ILE A 93 5.04 10.39 9.71
C ILE A 93 4.03 9.47 9.03
N HIS A 94 3.96 9.54 7.70
CA HIS A 94 3.08 8.73 6.86
C HIS A 94 3.84 7.51 6.34
N ILE A 95 3.46 6.32 6.78
CA ILE A 95 4.10 5.04 6.43
C ILE A 95 3.17 4.26 5.51
N GLY A 96 3.69 3.82 4.36
CA GLY A 96 3.02 2.83 3.52
C GLY A 96 3.40 1.41 3.96
N ALA A 97 2.45 0.46 3.97
CA ALA A 97 2.78 -0.94 4.17
C ALA A 97 1.79 -1.86 3.46
N THR A 98 2.30 -2.86 2.71
CA THR A 98 1.42 -3.95 2.29
C THR A 98 0.91 -4.71 3.50
N SER A 99 -0.27 -5.34 3.42
CA SER A 99 -0.82 -6.12 4.56
C SER A 99 0.18 -7.17 5.05
N THR A 100 0.92 -7.80 4.14
CA THR A 100 1.97 -8.76 4.48
C THR A 100 3.13 -8.11 5.23
N ALA A 101 3.67 -7.01 4.72
CA ALA A 101 4.78 -6.31 5.37
C ALA A 101 4.37 -5.74 6.74
N LEU A 102 3.13 -5.24 6.84
CA LEU A 102 2.56 -4.76 8.09
C LEU A 102 2.54 -5.87 9.16
N TYR A 103 2.01 -7.05 8.79
CA TYR A 103 1.85 -8.15 9.73
C TYR A 103 3.17 -8.86 10.06
N CYS A 104 4.00 -9.16 9.04
CA CYS A 104 5.21 -9.96 9.22
C CYS A 104 6.41 -9.14 9.73
N TYR A 105 6.40 -7.80 9.62
CA TYR A 105 7.53 -6.97 9.98
C TYR A 105 7.15 -5.74 10.81
N LEU A 106 6.32 -4.84 10.25
CA LEU A 106 6.16 -3.50 10.80
C LEU A 106 5.53 -3.49 12.20
N PHE A 107 4.53 -4.31 12.50
CA PHE A 107 3.91 -4.33 13.83
C PHE A 107 4.92 -4.64 14.94
N LYS A 108 5.84 -5.56 14.68
CA LYS A 108 6.89 -5.93 15.64
C LYS A 108 7.87 -4.79 15.88
N HIS A 109 8.33 -4.14 14.80
CA HIS A 109 9.37 -3.10 14.87
C HIS A 109 8.79 -1.73 15.21
N LEU A 110 7.54 -1.44 14.85
CA LEU A 110 6.90 -0.16 15.18
C LEU A 110 6.79 0.04 16.69
N GLU A 111 6.35 -0.96 17.44
CA GLU A 111 6.14 -0.88 18.88
C GLU A 111 7.46 -0.99 19.66
N ASN A 112 8.33 -1.91 19.25
CA ASN A 112 9.54 -2.22 20.01
C ASN A 112 10.68 -1.23 19.78
N ASP A 113 10.83 -0.72 18.58
CA ASP A 113 11.98 0.05 18.14
C ASP A 113 11.57 1.50 17.80
N ILE A 114 10.78 1.70 16.78
CA ILE A 114 10.48 3.03 16.23
C ILE A 114 9.71 3.90 17.25
N LYS A 115 8.65 3.37 17.87
CA LYS A 115 7.84 4.15 18.81
C LYS A 115 8.57 4.51 20.11
N LYS A 116 9.51 3.67 20.55
CA LYS A 116 10.36 3.96 21.73
C LYS A 116 11.37 5.06 21.43
N LEU A 117 11.95 5.07 20.22
CA LEU A 117 12.88 6.12 19.80
C LEU A 117 12.17 7.47 19.61
N PHE A 118 10.91 7.44 19.12
CA PHE A 118 10.16 8.64 18.77
C PHE A 118 8.80 8.72 19.49
N PRO A 119 8.75 8.84 20.83
CA PRO A 119 7.50 8.80 21.62
C PRO A 119 6.52 9.93 21.28
N ASN A 120 7.04 11.07 20.81
CA ASN A 120 6.25 12.26 20.46
C ASN A 120 5.83 12.32 18.98
N VAL A 121 6.17 11.31 18.17
CA VAL A 121 5.79 11.21 16.77
C VAL A 121 4.50 10.44 16.63
N ASN A 122 3.58 10.96 15.82
CA ASN A 122 2.41 10.21 15.34
C ASN A 122 2.76 9.46 14.07
N PHE A 123 2.36 8.21 13.98
CA PHE A 123 2.51 7.41 12.75
C PHE A 123 1.14 7.18 12.12
N ARG A 124 1.01 7.52 10.85
CA ARG A 124 -0.19 7.21 10.05
C ARG A 124 0.17 6.14 9.04
N ILE A 125 -0.50 4.99 9.14
CA ILE A 125 -0.24 3.84 8.28
C ILE A 125 -1.24 3.82 7.13
N HIS A 126 -0.72 3.70 5.91
CA HIS A 126 -1.49 3.53 4.68
C HIS A 126 -1.26 2.12 4.15
N SER A 127 -2.32 1.33 4.00
CA SER A 127 -2.20 -0.04 3.49
C SER A 127 -2.76 -0.14 2.08
N ASP A 128 -1.92 -0.65 1.15
CA ASP A 128 -2.28 -0.84 -0.26
C ASP A 128 -1.35 -1.89 -0.93
N SER A 129 -1.47 -2.08 -2.24
CA SER A 129 -0.54 -2.87 -3.05
C SER A 129 0.85 -2.24 -3.13
N SER A 130 1.89 -3.06 -3.39
CA SER A 130 3.27 -2.55 -3.53
C SER A 130 3.38 -1.46 -4.60
N THR A 131 2.78 -1.64 -5.76
CA THR A 131 2.77 -0.66 -6.87
C THR A 131 2.19 0.68 -6.42
N ARG A 132 1.05 0.65 -5.75
CA ARG A 132 0.38 1.88 -5.31
C ARG A 132 1.16 2.61 -4.22
N LEU A 133 1.73 1.86 -3.27
CA LEU A 133 2.58 2.42 -2.22
C LEU A 133 3.86 3.05 -2.78
N LEU A 134 4.51 2.41 -3.77
CA LEU A 134 5.67 3.00 -4.45
C LEU A 134 5.32 4.31 -5.14
N ASN A 135 4.19 4.39 -5.83
CA ASN A 135 3.70 5.63 -6.43
C ASN A 135 3.44 6.72 -5.38
N MET A 136 2.88 6.36 -4.22
CA MET A 136 2.66 7.29 -3.11
C MET A 136 3.95 7.77 -2.46
N VAL A 137 5.01 6.96 -2.41
CA VAL A 137 6.36 7.41 -1.99
C VAL A 137 6.92 8.38 -3.03
N ASN A 138 6.78 8.04 -4.30
CA ASN A 138 7.32 8.85 -5.39
C ASN A 138 6.65 10.23 -5.49
N ASP A 139 5.32 10.31 -5.32
CA ASP A 139 4.58 11.58 -5.32
C ASP A 139 4.63 12.33 -3.97
N GLY A 140 5.26 11.75 -2.94
CA GLY A 140 5.41 12.35 -1.60
C GLY A 140 4.15 12.29 -0.73
N SER A 141 3.11 11.55 -1.13
CA SER A 141 1.89 11.36 -0.32
C SER A 141 2.17 10.59 0.97
N ILE A 142 3.19 9.72 0.96
CA ILE A 142 3.74 9.06 2.14
C ILE A 142 5.26 9.25 2.19
N ASP A 143 5.84 9.12 3.36
CA ASP A 143 7.25 9.40 3.57
C ASP A 143 8.15 8.25 3.15
N PHE A 144 7.75 7.02 3.44
CA PHE A 144 8.40 5.78 3.02
C PHE A 144 7.40 4.61 3.07
N ALA A 145 7.79 3.45 2.51
CA ALA A 145 6.92 2.28 2.48
C ALA A 145 7.67 0.98 2.77
N PHE A 146 6.94 0.04 3.38
CA PHE A 146 7.30 -1.38 3.49
C PHE A 146 6.46 -2.16 2.48
N ILE A 147 7.13 -2.69 1.47
CA ILE A 147 6.52 -3.42 0.37
C ILE A 147 6.98 -4.87 0.36
N THR A 148 6.40 -5.70 -0.51
CA THR A 148 6.85 -7.07 -0.72
C THR A 148 7.27 -7.31 -2.16
N THR A 149 8.32 -8.11 -2.37
CA THR A 149 8.70 -8.58 -3.71
C THR A 149 7.66 -9.58 -4.25
N PRO A 150 7.49 -9.71 -5.58
CA PRO A 150 8.07 -8.83 -6.61
C PRO A 150 7.43 -7.44 -6.60
N TYR A 151 8.13 -6.47 -7.16
CA TYR A 151 7.64 -5.10 -7.38
C TYR A 151 8.25 -4.56 -8.67
N GLU A 152 7.60 -3.58 -9.28
CA GLU A 152 8.14 -2.85 -10.42
C GLU A 152 9.23 -1.88 -9.95
N HIS A 153 10.39 -1.92 -10.60
CA HIS A 153 11.49 -1.02 -10.28
C HIS A 153 11.12 0.44 -10.62
N GLN A 154 11.43 1.35 -9.71
CA GLN A 154 11.27 2.80 -9.90
C GLN A 154 12.62 3.48 -9.68
N GLU A 155 13.11 4.18 -10.70
CA GLU A 155 14.45 4.81 -10.69
C GLU A 155 14.59 5.88 -9.62
N GLU A 156 13.50 6.55 -9.27
CA GLU A 156 13.46 7.64 -8.29
C GLU A 156 13.46 7.17 -6.83
N LEU A 157 13.39 5.88 -6.59
CA LEU A 157 13.32 5.31 -5.25
C LEU A 157 14.56 4.49 -4.90
N ASP A 158 15.00 4.60 -3.66
CA ASP A 158 15.90 3.65 -3.02
C ASP A 158 15.06 2.53 -2.41
N ILE A 159 15.34 1.28 -2.78
CA ILE A 159 14.60 0.12 -2.29
C ILE A 159 15.58 -0.91 -1.75
N TYR A 160 15.43 -1.29 -0.48
CA TYR A 160 16.32 -2.19 0.25
C TYR A 160 15.53 -3.42 0.71
N ASN A 161 15.99 -4.62 0.37
CA ASN A 161 15.44 -5.85 0.94
C ASN A 161 15.86 -5.96 2.41
N ILE A 162 14.90 -5.97 3.34
CA ILE A 162 15.17 -5.88 4.79
C ILE A 162 14.84 -7.17 5.54
N ALA A 163 13.94 -8.01 5.04
CA ALA A 163 13.61 -9.28 5.66
C ALA A 163 13.18 -10.30 4.62
N LYS A 164 13.57 -11.57 4.82
CA LYS A 164 13.13 -12.68 3.98
C LYS A 164 11.75 -13.16 4.43
N LEU A 165 10.83 -13.37 3.48
CA LEU A 165 9.56 -14.03 3.70
C LEU A 165 9.70 -15.53 3.46
N ASN A 166 9.11 -16.32 4.34
CA ASN A 166 9.02 -17.76 4.19
C ASN A 166 7.59 -18.14 3.81
N ASP A 167 7.30 -18.16 2.51
CA ASP A 167 5.98 -18.54 2.01
C ASP A 167 5.76 -20.06 2.16
N ILE A 168 4.60 -20.44 2.66
CA ILE A 168 4.19 -21.81 2.89
C ILE A 168 2.82 -22.10 2.25
N LEU A 169 2.57 -23.36 1.94
CA LEU A 169 1.25 -23.85 1.59
C LEU A 169 0.53 -24.29 2.87
N ILE A 170 -0.68 -23.82 3.09
CA ILE A 170 -1.54 -24.24 4.19
C ILE A 170 -2.84 -24.85 3.70
N ALA A 171 -3.38 -25.78 4.48
CA ALA A 171 -4.62 -26.47 4.21
C ALA A 171 -5.52 -26.56 5.45
N PRO A 172 -6.85 -26.61 5.28
CA PRO A 172 -7.80 -26.91 6.35
C PRO A 172 -7.53 -28.28 6.97
N THR A 173 -7.75 -28.42 8.28
CA THR A 173 -7.56 -29.68 9.02
C THR A 173 -8.37 -30.84 8.47
N LYS A 174 -9.51 -30.62 7.81
CA LYS A 174 -10.31 -31.67 7.15
C LYS A 174 -9.54 -32.45 6.07
N TYR A 175 -8.45 -31.90 5.53
CA TYR A 175 -7.58 -32.58 4.55
C TYR A 175 -6.43 -33.35 5.20
N LYS A 176 -6.29 -33.29 6.53
CA LYS A 176 -5.24 -34.00 7.26
C LYS A 176 -5.44 -35.52 7.09
N GLY A 177 -4.39 -36.21 6.60
CA GLY A 177 -4.45 -37.62 6.24
C GLY A 177 -5.00 -37.92 4.82
N ILE A 178 -5.56 -36.92 4.13
CA ILE A 178 -5.99 -37.02 2.72
C ILE A 178 -4.85 -36.53 1.80
N ILE A 179 -4.25 -35.40 2.15
CA ILE A 179 -3.10 -34.85 1.43
C ILE A 179 -1.84 -35.45 2.06
N SER A 180 -0.93 -35.96 1.22
CA SER A 180 0.38 -36.47 1.65
C SER A 180 1.16 -35.37 2.38
N GLU A 181 2.01 -35.75 3.34
CA GLU A 181 2.89 -34.80 4.06
C GLU A 181 3.77 -33.97 3.12
N GLN A 182 4.07 -34.52 1.95
CA GLN A 182 4.78 -33.85 0.86
C GLN A 182 4.05 -34.06 -0.47
N ILE A 183 3.69 -32.95 -1.12
CA ILE A 183 2.94 -32.92 -2.39
C ILE A 183 3.76 -32.27 -3.49
N SER A 184 3.62 -32.71 -4.73
CA SER A 184 4.18 -32.03 -5.89
C SER A 184 3.27 -30.87 -6.32
N VAL A 185 3.88 -29.86 -6.98
CA VAL A 185 3.10 -28.72 -7.54
C VAL A 185 2.00 -29.21 -8.46
N LYS A 186 2.24 -30.24 -9.29
CA LYS A 186 1.25 -30.80 -10.22
C LYS A 186 0.02 -31.38 -9.51
N GLU A 187 0.20 -31.93 -8.34
CA GLU A 187 -0.93 -32.52 -7.57
C GLU A 187 -1.84 -31.47 -6.94
N LEU A 188 -1.41 -30.19 -6.86
CA LEU A 188 -2.20 -29.09 -6.32
C LEU A 188 -3.50 -28.84 -7.12
N GLU A 189 -3.52 -29.15 -8.40
CA GLU A 189 -4.69 -29.03 -9.29
C GLU A 189 -5.93 -29.82 -8.77
N LYS A 190 -5.71 -30.79 -7.90
CA LYS A 190 -6.79 -31.66 -7.36
C LYS A 190 -7.56 -31.02 -6.22
N TYR A 191 -7.11 -29.87 -5.69
CA TYR A 191 -7.66 -29.28 -4.48
C TYR A 191 -8.25 -27.90 -4.76
N PRO A 192 -9.28 -27.46 -4.03
CA PRO A 192 -9.78 -26.09 -4.11
C PRO A 192 -8.77 -25.13 -3.51
N PHE A 193 -8.61 -23.99 -4.16
CA PHE A 193 -7.71 -22.92 -3.72
C PHE A 193 -8.44 -21.61 -3.51
N ILE A 194 -7.93 -20.82 -2.56
CA ILE A 194 -8.18 -19.40 -2.41
C ILE A 194 -6.91 -18.69 -2.81
N LEU A 195 -6.98 -17.75 -3.73
CA LEU A 195 -5.84 -16.95 -4.18
C LEU A 195 -6.16 -15.45 -4.12
N LEU A 196 -5.13 -14.62 -4.19
CA LEU A 196 -5.34 -13.20 -4.41
C LEU A 196 -5.85 -12.94 -5.82
N SER A 197 -6.55 -11.81 -6.00
CA SER A 197 -7.03 -11.34 -7.31
C SER A 197 -5.86 -11.17 -8.27
N LYS A 198 -6.13 -11.29 -9.58
CA LYS A 198 -5.09 -11.33 -10.62
C LYS A 198 -4.25 -10.05 -10.72
N GLU A 199 -4.80 -8.94 -10.28
CA GLU A 199 -4.13 -7.63 -10.25
C GLU A 199 -3.09 -7.52 -9.12
N MET A 200 -3.03 -8.52 -8.24
CA MET A 200 -2.11 -8.52 -7.10
C MET A 200 -0.78 -9.18 -7.49
N GLN A 201 0.34 -8.50 -7.26
CA GLN A 201 1.69 -8.99 -7.60
C GLN A 201 2.03 -10.34 -6.95
N PHE A 202 1.53 -10.60 -5.74
CA PHE A 202 1.70 -11.92 -5.13
C PHE A 202 0.98 -13.02 -5.92
N ARG A 203 -0.17 -12.72 -6.55
CA ARG A 203 -0.86 -13.66 -7.42
C ARG A 203 -0.02 -13.93 -8.67
N GLU A 204 0.53 -12.91 -9.31
CA GLU A 204 1.42 -13.08 -10.48
C GLU A 204 2.64 -13.95 -10.13
N TYR A 205 3.24 -13.72 -8.95
CA TYR A 205 4.34 -14.54 -8.44
C TYR A 205 3.94 -16.01 -8.27
N ILE A 206 2.78 -16.31 -7.69
CA ILE A 206 2.29 -17.69 -7.53
C ILE A 206 1.96 -18.31 -8.90
N ASP A 207 1.31 -17.58 -9.80
CA ASP A 207 0.98 -18.07 -11.13
C ASP A 207 2.25 -18.36 -11.95
N ALA A 208 3.28 -17.52 -11.86
CA ALA A 208 4.59 -17.76 -12.50
C ALA A 208 5.27 -19.03 -11.94
N TYR A 209 5.23 -19.22 -10.61
CA TYR A 209 5.74 -20.43 -9.97
C TYR A 209 4.99 -21.68 -10.45
N LEU A 210 3.67 -21.67 -10.46
CA LEU A 210 2.85 -22.81 -10.93
C LEU A 210 3.09 -23.11 -12.42
N ASN A 211 3.15 -22.07 -13.26
CA ASN A 211 3.38 -22.19 -14.69
C ASN A 211 4.74 -22.86 -15.02
N LYS A 212 5.78 -22.62 -14.21
CA LYS A 212 7.07 -23.29 -14.35
C LYS A 212 6.96 -24.83 -14.33
N TYR A 213 5.95 -25.36 -13.65
CA TYR A 213 5.67 -26.79 -13.54
C TYR A 213 4.45 -27.22 -14.36
N ASN A 214 4.03 -26.41 -15.34
CA ASN A 214 2.87 -26.67 -16.21
C ASN A 214 1.60 -26.95 -15.38
N THR A 215 1.41 -26.25 -14.27
CA THR A 215 0.29 -26.38 -13.34
C THR A 215 -0.56 -25.12 -13.41
N ARG A 216 -1.89 -25.29 -13.42
CA ARG A 216 -2.85 -24.18 -13.40
C ARG A 216 -3.87 -24.43 -12.30
N ILE A 217 -4.04 -23.45 -11.43
CA ILE A 217 -5.04 -23.47 -10.36
C ILE A 217 -6.12 -22.46 -10.71
N ASN A 218 -7.36 -22.94 -10.84
CA ASN A 218 -8.54 -22.09 -10.88
C ASN A 218 -9.05 -21.93 -9.46
N PRO A 219 -8.89 -20.75 -8.81
CA PRO A 219 -9.32 -20.56 -7.44
C PRO A 219 -10.84 -20.64 -7.32
N VAL A 220 -11.35 -21.19 -6.22
CA VAL A 220 -12.79 -21.18 -5.90
C VAL A 220 -13.21 -19.85 -5.27
N TYR A 221 -12.26 -19.13 -4.67
CA TYR A 221 -12.41 -17.77 -4.15
C TYR A 221 -11.20 -16.95 -4.49
N GLU A 222 -11.42 -15.69 -4.81
CA GLU A 222 -10.40 -14.65 -5.00
C GLU A 222 -10.65 -13.49 -4.04
N THR A 223 -9.59 -12.88 -3.52
CA THR A 223 -9.67 -11.72 -2.61
C THR A 223 -8.51 -10.77 -2.85
N ASP A 224 -8.70 -9.47 -2.61
CA ASP A 224 -7.65 -8.45 -2.70
C ASP A 224 -6.83 -8.33 -1.38
N SER A 225 -7.24 -9.03 -0.33
CA SER A 225 -6.64 -8.95 1.00
C SER A 225 -5.89 -10.22 1.39
N SER A 226 -4.56 -10.15 1.46
CA SER A 226 -3.74 -11.25 1.97
C SER A 226 -4.05 -11.61 3.43
N ALA A 227 -4.54 -10.65 4.22
CA ALA A 227 -4.94 -10.88 5.61
C ALA A 227 -6.12 -11.85 5.75
N LEU A 228 -6.96 -11.99 4.72
CA LEU A 228 -8.12 -12.89 4.75
C LEU A 228 -7.78 -14.33 4.34
N LEU A 229 -6.66 -14.59 3.67
CA LEU A 229 -6.33 -15.90 3.11
C LEU A 229 -6.33 -17.00 4.18
N THR A 230 -5.69 -16.77 5.33
CA THR A 230 -5.66 -17.74 6.45
C THR A 230 -7.06 -18.02 6.98
N SER A 231 -7.91 -17.00 7.12
CA SER A 231 -9.27 -17.15 7.60
C SER A 231 -10.14 -18.03 6.68
N PHE A 232 -9.99 -17.90 5.35
CA PHE A 232 -10.66 -18.80 4.41
C PHE A 232 -10.24 -20.26 4.61
N VAL A 233 -8.94 -20.50 4.88
CA VAL A 233 -8.44 -21.85 5.16
C VAL A 233 -8.99 -22.38 6.48
N GLU A 234 -9.02 -21.57 7.55
CA GLU A 234 -9.60 -21.93 8.85
C GLU A 234 -11.07 -22.36 8.72
N LEU A 235 -11.83 -21.68 7.86
CA LEU A 235 -13.24 -21.99 7.56
C LEU A 235 -13.41 -23.20 6.64
N GLY A 236 -12.31 -23.78 6.13
CA GLY A 236 -12.35 -25.00 5.35
C GLY A 236 -12.61 -24.82 3.86
N TYR A 237 -12.49 -23.60 3.30
CA TYR A 237 -12.85 -23.35 1.90
C TYR A 237 -11.83 -23.89 0.88
N GLY A 238 -10.56 -24.04 1.27
CA GLY A 238 -9.52 -24.58 0.38
C GLY A 238 -8.11 -24.30 0.88
N LEU A 239 -7.14 -24.54 0.02
CA LEU A 239 -5.71 -24.32 0.26
C LEU A 239 -5.31 -22.90 -0.17
N THR A 240 -4.22 -22.41 0.41
CA THR A 240 -3.61 -21.13 -0.04
C THR A 240 -2.13 -21.05 0.28
N PHE A 241 -1.44 -20.14 -0.36
CA PHE A 241 -0.06 -19.75 -0.06
C PHE A 241 -0.06 -18.49 0.80
N VAL A 242 0.70 -18.50 1.88
CA VAL A 242 0.89 -17.34 2.78
C VAL A 242 2.28 -17.37 3.40
N PRO A 243 2.84 -16.25 3.86
CA PRO A 243 3.96 -16.25 4.79
C PRO A 243 3.61 -17.02 6.06
N ASP A 244 4.58 -17.79 6.59
CA ASP A 244 4.35 -18.63 7.78
C ASP A 244 3.94 -17.81 9.01
N GLU A 245 4.46 -16.59 9.18
CA GLU A 245 4.05 -15.68 10.25
C GLU A 245 2.54 -15.43 10.25
N MET A 246 1.91 -15.32 9.07
CA MET A 246 0.47 -15.08 8.96
C MET A 246 -0.37 -16.32 9.31
N ALA A 247 0.22 -17.52 9.26
CA ALA A 247 -0.47 -18.78 9.56
C ALA A 247 -0.12 -19.36 10.94
N ASN A 248 0.96 -18.93 11.61
CA ASN A 248 1.48 -19.52 12.83
C ASN A 248 0.42 -19.69 13.92
N LYS A 249 -0.42 -18.66 14.13
CA LYS A 249 -1.51 -18.72 15.12
C LYS A 249 -2.52 -19.81 14.76
N ALA A 250 -3.00 -19.83 13.54
CA ALA A 250 -4.00 -20.81 13.08
C ALA A 250 -3.42 -22.24 13.10
N ILE A 251 -2.14 -22.41 12.80
CA ILE A 251 -1.45 -23.71 12.89
C ILE A 251 -1.34 -24.15 14.36
N SER A 252 -0.92 -23.27 15.28
CA SER A 252 -0.79 -23.59 16.70
C SER A 252 -2.14 -23.92 17.35
N GLU A 253 -3.23 -23.30 16.88
CA GLU A 253 -4.61 -23.59 17.31
C GLU A 253 -5.23 -24.81 16.59
N ASN A 254 -4.46 -25.54 15.77
CA ASN A 254 -4.93 -26.68 14.97
C ASN A 254 -6.12 -26.38 14.05
N LYS A 255 -6.26 -25.15 13.56
CA LYS A 255 -7.29 -24.74 12.59
C LYS A 255 -6.90 -25.02 11.14
N CYS A 256 -5.61 -24.99 10.87
CA CYS A 256 -5.00 -25.37 9.60
C CYS A 256 -3.67 -26.06 9.85
N TYR A 257 -3.05 -26.58 8.79
CA TYR A 257 -1.72 -27.17 8.87
C TYR A 257 -0.91 -26.85 7.63
N LYS A 258 0.41 -26.87 7.79
CA LYS A 258 1.40 -26.66 6.72
C LYS A 258 1.54 -27.93 5.89
N ILE A 259 1.58 -27.78 4.56
CA ILE A 259 1.92 -28.83 3.62
C ILE A 259 3.28 -28.54 3.03
N LYS A 260 4.16 -29.54 2.98
CA LYS A 260 5.45 -29.44 2.33
C LYS A 260 5.28 -29.67 0.83
N ILE A 261 5.81 -28.74 0.01
CA ILE A 261 5.85 -28.86 -1.44
C ILE A 261 7.22 -29.43 -1.83
N LYS A 262 7.27 -30.35 -2.81
CA LYS A 262 8.51 -30.94 -3.29
C LYS A 262 9.40 -29.90 -3.98
N GLU A 263 8.78 -29.06 -4.78
CA GLU A 263 9.41 -27.99 -5.52
C GLU A 263 9.38 -26.70 -4.68
N PRO A 264 10.55 -26.14 -4.31
CA PRO A 264 10.57 -24.98 -3.42
C PRO A 264 10.00 -23.72 -4.08
N LEU A 265 9.28 -22.93 -3.30
CA LEU A 265 8.86 -21.59 -3.71
C LEU A 265 10.11 -20.70 -3.89
N PRO A 266 10.10 -19.79 -4.87
CA PRO A 266 11.17 -18.80 -5.00
C PRO A 266 11.25 -17.88 -3.76
N ASN A 267 12.41 -17.25 -3.55
CA ASN A 267 12.59 -16.35 -2.42
C ASN A 267 11.77 -15.07 -2.61
N ARG A 268 11.14 -14.60 -1.53
CA ARG A 268 10.50 -13.30 -1.42
C ARG A 268 11.05 -12.53 -0.23
N TYR A 269 10.93 -11.20 -0.32
CA TYR A 269 11.45 -10.30 0.70
C TYR A 269 10.43 -9.21 1.02
N ILE A 270 10.51 -8.70 2.24
CA ILE A 270 9.99 -7.39 2.58
C ILE A 270 11.07 -6.39 2.20
N ALA A 271 10.69 -5.31 1.58
CA ALA A 271 11.59 -4.24 1.19
C ALA A 271 11.14 -2.89 1.76
N PHE A 272 12.10 -2.08 2.15
CA PHE A 272 11.93 -0.69 2.56
C PHE A 272 12.17 0.20 1.34
N ALA A 273 11.20 1.05 1.01
CA ALA A 273 11.25 1.96 -0.13
C ALA A 273 11.15 3.42 0.34
N ILE A 274 12.05 4.25 -0.14
CA ILE A 274 12.13 5.68 0.20
C ILE A 274 12.58 6.48 -1.04
N LYS A 275 12.17 7.74 -1.14
CA LYS A 275 12.53 8.59 -2.28
C LYS A 275 14.03 8.93 -2.25
N LYS A 276 14.70 8.80 -3.43
CA LYS A 276 16.08 9.24 -3.63
C LYS A 276 16.18 10.76 -3.52
N ASP A 277 17.37 11.23 -3.16
CA ASP A 277 17.80 12.63 -3.25
C ASP A 277 16.84 13.66 -2.64
N LYS A 278 15.89 13.21 -1.81
CA LYS A 278 15.01 14.07 -1.04
C LYS A 278 15.67 14.41 0.29
N VAL A 279 15.70 15.71 0.63
CA VAL A 279 16.02 16.12 2.00
C VAL A 279 14.87 15.64 2.90
N HIS A 280 15.11 14.56 3.63
CA HIS A 280 14.14 14.03 4.56
C HIS A 280 14.19 14.81 5.89
N ASN A 281 13.12 14.73 6.66
CA ASN A 281 13.13 15.14 8.05
C ASN A 281 14.15 14.26 8.81
N SER A 282 14.92 14.84 9.75
CA SER A 282 15.92 14.12 10.54
C SER A 282 15.39 12.85 11.20
N ILE A 283 14.10 12.83 11.59
CA ILE A 283 13.43 11.64 12.14
C ILE A 283 13.33 10.52 11.10
N ILE A 284 13.03 10.84 9.85
CA ILE A 284 12.96 9.84 8.76
C ILE A 284 14.34 9.27 8.48
N ASP A 285 15.39 10.09 8.51
CA ASP A 285 16.77 9.64 8.33
C ASP A 285 17.22 8.72 9.46
N GLU A 286 16.84 9.02 10.72
CA GLU A 286 17.09 8.15 11.86
C GLU A 286 16.30 6.83 11.76
N ILE A 287 15.02 6.87 11.35
CA ILE A 287 14.21 5.65 11.10
C ILE A 287 14.85 4.81 10.00
N LYS A 288 15.27 5.43 8.88
CA LYS A 288 15.98 4.74 7.79
C LYS A 288 17.24 4.06 8.31
N LYS A 289 18.05 4.76 9.11
CA LYS A 289 19.26 4.23 9.71
C LYS A 289 18.97 3.01 10.60
N GLU A 290 18.02 3.13 11.52
CA GLU A 290 17.60 2.03 12.40
C GLU A 290 17.15 0.79 11.63
N ILE A 291 16.34 0.97 10.56
CA ILE A 291 15.88 -0.13 9.73
C ILE A 291 17.05 -0.80 9.01
N LEU A 292 18.00 -0.04 8.46
CA LEU A 292 19.10 -0.58 7.67
C LEU A 292 20.23 -1.18 8.51
N GLU A 293 20.42 -0.75 9.75
CA GLU A 293 21.40 -1.33 10.69
C GLU A 293 20.95 -2.67 11.29
N ASN A 294 19.66 -3.00 11.18
CA ASN A 294 19.06 -4.25 11.67
C ASN A 294 18.81 -5.31 10.56
N ILE A 295 19.44 -5.18 9.37
CA ILE A 295 19.34 -6.12 8.24
C ILE A 295 20.30 -7.32 8.42
#